data_68d5aad0819d1e77f3f2bd45093cb28c
#
_entry.id   68d5aad0819d1e77f3f2bd45093cb28c
#
_cell.length_a   1.000
_cell.length_b   1.000
_cell.length_c   1.000
_cell.angle_alpha   90.00
_cell.angle_beta   90.00
_cell.angle_gamma   90.00
#
_symmetry.space_group_name_H-M   'P 1'
#
loop_
_entity.id
_entity.type
_entity.pdbx_description
1 polymer ?
#
loop_
_entity_poly.entity_id
_entity_poly.type
_entity_poly.pdbx_seq_one_letter_code
_entity_poly.pdbx_strand_id
1 'polypeptide(L)'
;MHPRGPISFLFCLIISLTEVNAQKKDPPFLQYMNHPWVDSVINTLSTDQKIAQSIWIPAWSDRDSSHVSTIIEAINKYGIGGLIFFQGSAKKQAVLINQYQKISKVPLLTAMDAEWGVGMRLADAEKFPYQLTLGAIRNDSLIYSFGEKAAEQCRKTGININLAPVADINNNPENPVINYRSFGESRENVSSKAAIYMKALQNNGVMATLKHFPGHGDTDVDSHSDLPVMRHSRERLDTVELYPFRKLIDEGAGIVMTAHLNLPLLDSTSNMPASLSSVIIKDILIKQLGFRGLIMTDAMNMKGVTRYFKPGEAEALAYRAGNDIIEYVSEIEATLSEIKNDIKLKRISEEEINLKCRKILALKYWSHLDKPEAIDTADISKAVF
;
A
#
# COMPACT_ATOMS: atom_id res chain seq x y z
N MET A 1 -81.54 -24.39 6.30
CA MET A 1 -80.65 -23.95 5.19
C MET A 1 -79.78 -22.82 5.71
N HIS A 2 -78.49 -23.09 6.00
CA HIS A 2 -77.53 -22.07 6.35
C HIS A 2 -76.51 -21.95 5.20
N PRO A 3 -76.21 -20.75 4.70
CA PRO A 3 -75.20 -20.58 3.70
C PRO A 3 -73.78 -20.59 4.31
N ARG A 4 -72.93 -21.43 3.77
CA ARG A 4 -71.49 -21.45 4.07
C ARG A 4 -70.80 -20.30 3.31
N GLY A 5 -70.17 -19.38 4.03
CA GLY A 5 -69.34 -18.34 3.45
C GLY A 5 -67.97 -18.90 3.01
N PRO A 6 -67.25 -18.24 2.04
CA PRO A 6 -66.00 -18.70 1.50
C PRO A 6 -64.84 -18.43 2.48
N ILE A 7 -64.03 -19.45 2.72
CA ILE A 7 -62.76 -19.37 3.47
C ILE A 7 -61.70 -18.80 2.51
N SER A 8 -61.27 -17.55 2.72
CA SER A 8 -60.12 -16.96 2.02
C SER A 8 -58.83 -17.49 2.65
N PHE A 9 -58.08 -18.26 1.88
CA PHE A 9 -56.70 -18.64 2.21
C PHE A 9 -55.78 -17.48 1.86
N LEU A 10 -55.24 -16.82 2.91
CA LEU A 10 -54.20 -15.82 2.79
C LEU A 10 -52.85 -16.54 2.63
N PHE A 11 -52.32 -16.60 1.41
CA PHE A 11 -50.97 -17.11 1.16
C PHE A 11 -49.97 -16.03 1.56
N CYS A 12 -49.34 -16.16 2.74
CA CYS A 12 -48.19 -15.37 3.13
C CYS A 12 -46.95 -15.86 2.34
N LEU A 13 -46.57 -15.11 1.30
CA LEU A 13 -45.33 -15.31 0.57
C LEU A 13 -44.18 -14.83 1.47
N ILE A 14 -43.49 -15.75 2.14
CA ILE A 14 -42.24 -15.46 2.89
C ILE A 14 -41.14 -15.32 1.84
N ILE A 15 -40.84 -14.08 1.42
CA ILE A 15 -39.65 -13.77 0.65
C ILE A 15 -38.46 -13.84 1.62
N SER A 16 -37.76 -14.95 1.65
CA SER A 16 -36.45 -15.03 2.30
C SER A 16 -35.48 -14.16 1.51
N LEU A 17 -35.20 -12.97 1.99
CA LEU A 17 -34.05 -12.16 1.57
C LEU A 17 -32.78 -12.92 1.96
N THR A 18 -32.29 -13.75 1.06
CA THR A 18 -30.90 -14.21 1.13
C THR A 18 -30.06 -12.99 0.82
N GLU A 19 -29.44 -12.41 1.85
CA GLU A 19 -28.32 -11.49 1.66
C GLU A 19 -27.28 -12.25 0.82
N VAL A 20 -27.15 -11.88 -0.44
CA VAL A 20 -26.03 -12.30 -1.28
C VAL A 20 -24.82 -11.56 -0.70
N ASN A 21 -24.17 -12.16 0.28
CA ASN A 21 -22.86 -11.71 0.71
C ASN A 21 -21.93 -11.81 -0.50
N ALA A 22 -21.64 -10.68 -1.12
CA ALA A 22 -20.64 -10.62 -2.19
C ALA A 22 -19.34 -11.21 -1.62
N GLN A 23 -18.89 -12.30 -2.22
CA GLN A 23 -17.68 -12.98 -1.75
C GLN A 23 -16.50 -12.00 -1.85
N LYS A 24 -15.81 -11.78 -0.71
CA LYS A 24 -14.60 -10.95 -0.68
C LYS A 24 -13.59 -11.49 -1.67
N LYS A 25 -13.01 -10.59 -2.47
CA LYS A 25 -11.96 -10.96 -3.40
C LYS A 25 -10.62 -10.94 -2.68
N ASP A 26 -9.81 -11.94 -2.92
CA ASP A 26 -8.44 -11.93 -2.44
C ASP A 26 -7.56 -11.02 -3.30
N PRO A 27 -6.53 -10.38 -2.72
CA PRO A 27 -5.44 -9.75 -3.46
C PRO A 27 -4.87 -10.66 -4.53
N PRO A 28 -4.64 -10.19 -5.77
CA PRO A 28 -4.33 -11.06 -6.91
C PRO A 28 -3.03 -11.86 -6.75
N PHE A 29 -2.07 -11.39 -5.95
CA PHE A 29 -0.82 -12.08 -5.72
C PHE A 29 -0.93 -13.25 -4.71
N LEU A 30 -1.96 -13.29 -3.86
CA LEU A 30 -2.08 -14.32 -2.82
C LEU A 30 -2.22 -15.75 -3.37
N GLN A 31 -2.72 -15.92 -4.60
CA GLN A 31 -2.76 -17.21 -5.26
C GLN A 31 -1.37 -17.85 -5.45
N TYR A 32 -0.30 -17.03 -5.39
CA TYR A 32 1.09 -17.49 -5.56
C TYR A 32 1.83 -17.73 -4.24
N MET A 33 1.16 -17.63 -3.10
CA MET A 33 1.77 -17.87 -1.78
C MET A 33 2.48 -19.22 -1.67
N ASN A 34 1.97 -20.26 -2.33
CA ASN A 34 2.51 -21.61 -2.34
C ASN A 34 3.11 -21.99 -3.70
N HIS A 35 3.55 -21.01 -4.49
CA HIS A 35 4.16 -21.27 -5.79
C HIS A 35 5.58 -21.85 -5.62
N PRO A 36 6.02 -22.85 -6.44
CA PRO A 36 7.34 -23.49 -6.30
C PRO A 36 8.52 -22.51 -6.32
N TRP A 37 8.43 -21.40 -7.07
CA TRP A 37 9.47 -20.37 -7.06
C TRP A 37 9.55 -19.67 -5.69
N VAL A 38 8.41 -19.34 -5.07
CA VAL A 38 8.36 -18.74 -3.73
C VAL A 38 8.99 -19.68 -2.70
N ASP A 39 8.64 -20.98 -2.75
CA ASP A 39 9.22 -21.99 -1.87
C ASP A 39 10.72 -22.15 -2.09
N SER A 40 11.16 -22.19 -3.35
CA SER A 40 12.58 -22.27 -3.70
C SER A 40 13.37 -21.09 -3.13
N VAL A 41 12.88 -19.84 -3.32
CA VAL A 41 13.60 -18.65 -2.86
C VAL A 41 13.62 -18.58 -1.34
N ILE A 42 12.47 -18.70 -0.66
CA ILE A 42 12.41 -18.54 0.81
C ILE A 42 13.26 -19.55 1.57
N ASN A 43 13.43 -20.77 1.02
CA ASN A 43 14.26 -21.82 1.62
C ASN A 43 15.76 -21.53 1.51
N THR A 44 16.19 -20.64 0.62
CA THR A 44 17.60 -20.22 0.50
C THR A 44 17.95 -19.05 1.41
N LEU A 45 16.95 -18.36 1.97
CA LEU A 45 17.15 -17.15 2.76
C LEU A 45 17.37 -17.43 4.23
N SER A 46 18.41 -16.81 4.81
CA SER A 46 18.56 -16.72 6.26
C SER A 46 17.46 -15.85 6.87
N THR A 47 17.27 -15.93 8.19
CA THR A 47 16.32 -15.08 8.92
C THR A 47 16.58 -13.59 8.66
N ASP A 48 17.83 -13.14 8.68
CA ASP A 48 18.19 -11.75 8.39
C ASP A 48 17.80 -11.34 6.96
N GLN A 49 18.00 -12.22 5.99
CA GLN A 49 17.61 -11.99 4.60
C GLN A 49 16.08 -11.98 4.40
N LYS A 50 15.35 -12.80 5.14
CA LYS A 50 13.88 -12.78 5.13
C LYS A 50 13.33 -11.45 5.69
N ILE A 51 13.91 -10.97 6.80
CA ILE A 51 13.58 -9.66 7.37
C ILE A 51 13.94 -8.55 6.38
N ALA A 52 15.09 -8.64 5.73
CA ALA A 52 15.56 -7.63 4.77
C ALA A 52 14.60 -7.49 3.56
N GLN A 53 13.79 -8.52 3.22
CA GLN A 53 12.75 -8.38 2.20
C GLN A 53 11.67 -7.35 2.60
N SER A 54 11.46 -7.12 3.88
CA SER A 54 10.54 -6.10 4.41
C SER A 54 11.14 -4.69 4.41
N ILE A 55 12.46 -4.54 4.22
CA ILE A 55 13.17 -3.26 4.29
C ILE A 55 13.24 -2.65 2.89
N TRP A 56 12.63 -1.46 2.76
CA TRP A 56 12.61 -0.71 1.51
C TRP A 56 13.22 0.67 1.72
N ILE A 57 14.09 1.08 0.78
CA ILE A 57 14.81 2.35 0.87
C ILE A 57 14.46 3.29 -0.28
N PRO A 58 14.62 4.61 -0.08
CA PRO A 58 14.31 5.59 -1.11
C PRO A 58 15.39 5.60 -2.21
N ALA A 59 14.96 5.82 -3.45
CA ALA A 59 15.82 5.95 -4.62
C ALA A 59 15.45 7.19 -5.44
N TRP A 60 16.45 7.85 -6.00
CA TRP A 60 16.30 8.99 -6.91
C TRP A 60 17.15 8.76 -8.17
N SER A 61 16.62 9.12 -9.32
CA SER A 61 17.38 9.02 -10.57
C SER A 61 18.07 10.30 -10.99
N ASP A 62 17.91 11.39 -10.23
CA ASP A 62 18.57 12.69 -10.45
C ASP A 62 19.71 12.97 -9.46
N ARG A 63 19.96 12.07 -8.51
CA ARG A 63 21.06 12.18 -7.54
C ARG A 63 22.38 11.68 -8.14
N ASP A 64 23.46 11.99 -7.47
CA ASP A 64 24.84 11.67 -7.85
C ASP A 64 25.23 10.19 -7.64
N SER A 65 26.46 9.86 -8.02
CA SER A 65 27.01 8.51 -7.91
C SER A 65 27.14 8.03 -6.45
N SER A 66 27.27 8.93 -5.48
CA SER A 66 27.32 8.59 -4.06
C SER A 66 26.01 7.93 -3.61
N HIS A 67 24.86 8.51 -4.03
CA HIS A 67 23.54 7.93 -3.76
C HIS A 67 23.40 6.55 -4.43
N VAL A 68 23.83 6.41 -5.68
CA VAL A 68 23.80 5.13 -6.39
C VAL A 68 24.63 4.08 -5.64
N SER A 69 25.82 4.46 -5.15
CA SER A 69 26.71 3.57 -4.38
C SER A 69 26.06 3.11 -3.06
N THR A 70 25.36 4.00 -2.37
CA THR A 70 24.62 3.64 -1.14
C THR A 70 23.54 2.58 -1.41
N ILE A 71 22.80 2.70 -2.52
CA ILE A 71 21.79 1.69 -2.89
C ILE A 71 22.47 0.36 -3.26
N ILE A 72 23.55 0.38 -4.04
CA ILE A 72 24.31 -0.82 -4.41
C ILE A 72 24.84 -1.52 -3.13
N GLU A 73 25.36 -0.77 -2.17
CA GLU A 73 25.80 -1.31 -0.89
C GLU A 73 24.65 -1.97 -0.13
N ALA A 74 23.49 -1.32 -0.03
CA ALA A 74 22.31 -1.86 0.65
C ALA A 74 21.85 -3.18 0.00
N ILE A 75 21.84 -3.26 -1.33
CA ILE A 75 21.48 -4.47 -2.09
C ILE A 75 22.49 -5.59 -1.78
N ASN A 76 23.77 -5.32 -1.92
CA ASN A 76 24.82 -6.34 -1.78
C ASN A 76 25.00 -6.83 -0.35
N LYS A 77 24.98 -5.91 0.64
CA LYS A 77 25.22 -6.21 2.06
C LYS A 77 24.01 -6.85 2.73
N TYR A 78 22.83 -6.33 2.49
CA TYR A 78 21.62 -6.72 3.23
C TYR A 78 20.63 -7.54 2.42
N GLY A 79 20.59 -7.37 1.08
CA GLY A 79 19.58 -8.01 0.23
C GLY A 79 18.19 -7.46 0.49
N ILE A 80 18.04 -6.14 0.49
CA ILE A 80 16.77 -5.44 0.73
C ILE A 80 15.66 -5.88 -0.23
N GLY A 81 14.40 -5.72 0.19
CA GLY A 81 13.24 -6.21 -0.57
C GLY A 81 12.80 -5.35 -1.71
N GLY A 82 13.00 -4.04 -1.64
CA GLY A 82 12.52 -3.11 -2.65
C GLY A 82 13.07 -1.69 -2.54
N LEU A 83 12.70 -0.88 -3.53
CA LEU A 83 13.08 0.53 -3.67
C LEU A 83 11.83 1.38 -3.92
N ILE A 84 11.81 2.58 -3.34
CA ILE A 84 10.77 3.57 -3.60
C ILE A 84 11.40 4.72 -4.37
N PHE A 85 10.98 4.87 -5.62
CA PHE A 85 11.51 5.91 -6.49
C PHE A 85 10.79 7.24 -6.29
N PHE A 86 11.59 8.28 -6.10
CA PHE A 86 11.19 9.68 -6.01
C PHE A 86 11.54 10.41 -7.30
N GLN A 87 11.98 11.69 -7.19
CA GLN A 87 12.24 12.56 -8.34
C GLN A 87 13.33 12.03 -9.27
N GLY A 88 13.22 12.45 -10.56
CA GLY A 88 14.21 12.16 -11.57
C GLY A 88 13.68 12.20 -12.98
N SER A 89 14.25 11.35 -13.85
CA SER A 89 13.81 11.18 -15.23
C SER A 89 13.56 9.72 -15.56
N ALA A 90 12.60 9.47 -16.43
CA ALA A 90 12.17 8.11 -16.81
C ALA A 90 13.34 7.25 -17.33
N LYS A 91 14.16 7.80 -18.23
CA LYS A 91 15.29 7.07 -18.80
C LYS A 91 16.36 6.73 -17.77
N LYS A 92 16.76 7.69 -16.91
CA LYS A 92 17.77 7.44 -15.88
C LYS A 92 17.25 6.43 -14.85
N GLN A 93 15.99 6.53 -14.45
CA GLN A 93 15.35 5.58 -13.55
C GLN A 93 15.40 4.15 -14.09
N ALA A 94 15.00 3.93 -15.35
CA ALA A 94 15.02 2.62 -15.97
C ALA A 94 16.44 2.03 -16.04
N VAL A 95 17.45 2.85 -16.38
CA VAL A 95 18.86 2.42 -16.36
C VAL A 95 19.29 1.97 -14.99
N LEU A 96 18.94 2.74 -13.93
CA LEU A 96 19.28 2.39 -12.55
C LEU A 96 18.54 1.13 -12.09
N ILE A 97 17.26 0.98 -12.40
CA ILE A 97 16.51 -0.24 -12.07
C ILE A 97 17.16 -1.46 -12.71
N ASN A 98 17.53 -1.39 -14.02
CA ASN A 98 18.22 -2.48 -14.69
C ASN A 98 19.56 -2.82 -14.01
N GLN A 99 20.31 -1.81 -13.58
CA GLN A 99 21.57 -2.00 -12.85
C GLN A 99 21.33 -2.68 -11.50
N TYR A 100 20.35 -2.22 -10.70
CA TYR A 100 20.04 -2.75 -9.39
C TYR A 100 19.48 -4.17 -9.45
N GLN A 101 18.60 -4.46 -10.41
CA GLN A 101 18.07 -5.82 -10.62
C GLN A 101 19.18 -6.81 -10.97
N LYS A 102 20.16 -6.40 -11.81
CA LYS A 102 21.27 -7.28 -12.23
C LYS A 102 22.15 -7.76 -11.07
N ILE A 103 22.31 -6.95 -10.02
CA ILE A 103 23.12 -7.30 -8.85
C ILE A 103 22.32 -7.93 -7.71
N SER A 104 20.99 -7.88 -7.78
CA SER A 104 20.12 -8.39 -6.72
C SER A 104 20.01 -9.90 -6.79
N LYS A 105 20.29 -10.61 -5.67
CA LYS A 105 20.11 -12.06 -5.55
C LYS A 105 18.64 -12.46 -5.55
N VAL A 106 17.82 -11.69 -4.86
CA VAL A 106 16.35 -11.76 -4.89
C VAL A 106 15.88 -10.49 -5.59
N PRO A 107 15.13 -10.57 -6.68
CA PRO A 107 14.72 -9.38 -7.44
C PRO A 107 14.02 -8.34 -6.56
N LEU A 108 14.28 -7.06 -6.83
CA LEU A 108 13.72 -5.95 -6.09
C LEU A 108 12.30 -5.62 -6.58
N LEU A 109 11.38 -5.37 -5.68
CA LEU A 109 10.16 -4.63 -6.00
C LEU A 109 10.48 -3.13 -6.08
N THR A 110 9.80 -2.44 -6.98
CA THR A 110 9.94 -0.99 -7.17
C THR A 110 8.59 -0.32 -7.01
N ALA A 111 8.52 0.71 -6.21
CA ALA A 111 7.32 1.49 -5.95
C ALA A 111 7.55 2.98 -6.27
N MET A 112 6.45 3.70 -6.50
CA MET A 112 6.45 5.13 -6.72
C MET A 112 5.08 5.73 -6.34
N ASP A 113 5.08 6.94 -5.79
CA ASP A 113 3.88 7.77 -5.79
C ASP A 113 3.59 8.26 -7.22
N ALA A 114 2.62 7.64 -7.85
CA ALA A 114 2.17 8.02 -9.18
C ALA A 114 0.64 8.22 -9.17
N GLU A 115 0.15 9.05 -8.21
CA GLU A 115 -1.27 9.31 -8.00
C GLU A 115 -1.94 9.88 -9.25
N TRP A 116 -1.20 10.72 -10.01
CA TRP A 116 -1.59 11.26 -11.31
C TRP A 116 -0.57 10.90 -12.40
N GLY A 117 -0.19 9.62 -12.42
CA GLY A 117 0.83 9.08 -13.33
C GLY A 117 2.25 9.33 -12.83
N VAL A 118 3.24 8.72 -13.50
CA VAL A 118 4.65 8.83 -13.11
C VAL A 118 5.19 10.26 -13.25
N GLY A 119 4.51 11.14 -14.01
CA GLY A 119 4.81 12.57 -14.06
C GLY A 119 4.64 13.31 -12.73
N MET A 120 4.07 12.67 -11.69
CA MET A 120 4.14 13.16 -10.33
C MET A 120 5.60 13.27 -9.84
N ARG A 121 6.46 12.36 -10.26
CA ARG A 121 7.85 12.23 -9.82
C ARG A 121 8.88 12.48 -10.92
N LEU A 122 8.57 12.07 -12.15
CA LEU A 122 9.49 12.15 -13.29
C LEU A 122 9.24 13.41 -14.11
N ALA A 123 10.27 14.24 -14.23
CA ALA A 123 10.15 15.57 -14.86
C ALA A 123 9.90 15.51 -16.38
N ASP A 124 10.25 14.40 -17.00
CA ASP A 124 10.14 14.12 -18.46
C ASP A 124 8.94 13.20 -18.80
N ALA A 125 7.94 13.13 -17.93
CA ALA A 125 6.74 12.32 -18.12
C ALA A 125 5.47 13.17 -18.06
N GLU A 126 4.43 12.73 -18.80
CA GLU A 126 3.12 13.36 -18.78
C GLU A 126 2.48 13.28 -17.39
N LYS A 127 1.88 14.40 -16.97
CA LYS A 127 1.07 14.51 -15.75
C LYS A 127 -0.40 14.40 -16.11
N PHE A 128 -1.09 13.50 -15.45
CA PHE A 128 -2.55 13.38 -15.56
C PHE A 128 -3.27 14.30 -14.55
N PRO A 129 -4.60 14.45 -14.67
CA PRO A 129 -5.37 15.21 -13.71
C PRO A 129 -5.30 14.62 -12.30
N TYR A 130 -5.41 15.51 -11.30
CA TYR A 130 -5.52 15.11 -9.89
C TYR A 130 -6.77 14.27 -9.61
N GLN A 131 -6.73 13.43 -8.58
CA GLN A 131 -7.85 12.56 -8.21
C GLN A 131 -9.13 13.35 -7.91
N LEU A 132 -9.05 14.59 -7.39
CA LEU A 132 -10.22 15.44 -7.17
C LEU A 132 -10.94 15.76 -8.51
N THR A 133 -10.18 16.04 -9.56
CA THR A 133 -10.74 16.23 -10.91
C THR A 133 -11.40 14.95 -11.42
N LEU A 134 -10.73 13.81 -11.21
CA LEU A 134 -11.28 12.50 -11.58
C LEU A 134 -12.56 12.17 -10.80
N GLY A 135 -12.62 12.58 -9.53
CA GLY A 135 -13.80 12.43 -8.68
C GLY A 135 -15.06 13.13 -9.20
N ALA A 136 -14.89 14.23 -9.94
CA ALA A 136 -15.99 14.96 -10.57
C ALA A 136 -16.49 14.32 -11.88
N ILE A 137 -15.75 13.38 -12.46
CA ILE A 137 -16.12 12.71 -13.73
C ILE A 137 -17.23 11.69 -13.47
N ARG A 138 -18.34 11.80 -14.24
CA ARG A 138 -19.48 10.88 -14.12
C ARG A 138 -19.26 9.57 -14.88
N ASN A 139 -18.48 9.61 -15.96
CA ASN A 139 -18.23 8.43 -16.79
C ASN A 139 -17.08 7.61 -16.20
N ASP A 140 -17.41 6.51 -15.55
CA ASP A 140 -16.46 5.60 -14.89
C ASP A 140 -15.46 4.95 -15.85
N SER A 141 -15.79 4.81 -17.14
CA SER A 141 -14.85 4.27 -18.13
C SER A 141 -13.61 5.17 -18.31
N LEU A 142 -13.76 6.48 -18.14
CA LEU A 142 -12.64 7.43 -18.20
C LEU A 142 -11.70 7.26 -17.02
N ILE A 143 -12.23 6.92 -15.82
CA ILE A 143 -11.40 6.64 -14.66
C ILE A 143 -10.62 5.34 -14.86
N TYR A 144 -11.27 4.34 -15.44
CA TYR A 144 -10.61 3.07 -15.77
C TYR A 144 -9.49 3.29 -16.81
N SER A 145 -9.76 4.02 -17.89
CA SER A 145 -8.76 4.36 -18.92
C SER A 145 -7.59 5.17 -18.37
N PHE A 146 -7.86 6.11 -17.45
CA PHE A 146 -6.80 6.80 -16.71
C PHE A 146 -5.91 5.81 -15.96
N GLY A 147 -6.50 4.87 -15.22
CA GLY A 147 -5.75 3.85 -14.48
C GLY A 147 -4.94 2.92 -15.38
N GLU A 148 -5.46 2.56 -16.58
CA GLU A 148 -4.72 1.79 -17.58
C GLU A 148 -3.49 2.55 -18.06
N LYS A 149 -3.62 3.85 -18.34
CA LYS A 149 -2.50 4.71 -18.77
C LYS A 149 -1.46 4.90 -17.66
N ALA A 150 -1.90 5.12 -16.42
CA ALA A 150 -1.00 5.18 -15.26
C ALA A 150 -0.23 3.86 -15.07
N ALA A 151 -0.90 2.71 -15.24
CA ALA A 151 -0.24 1.40 -15.18
C ALA A 151 0.74 1.21 -16.34
N GLU A 152 0.41 1.65 -17.55
CA GLU A 152 1.31 1.62 -18.70
C GLU A 152 2.58 2.41 -18.42
N GLN A 153 2.46 3.65 -17.93
CA GLN A 153 3.61 4.49 -17.55
C GLN A 153 4.45 3.81 -16.46
N CYS A 154 3.82 3.24 -15.41
CA CYS A 154 4.51 2.51 -14.35
C CYS A 154 5.35 1.35 -14.92
N ARG A 155 4.75 0.45 -15.71
CA ARG A 155 5.45 -0.70 -16.29
C ARG A 155 6.62 -0.27 -17.17
N LYS A 156 6.42 0.73 -18.03
CA LYS A 156 7.46 1.23 -18.95
C LYS A 156 8.63 1.89 -18.21
N THR A 157 8.41 2.41 -17.02
CA THR A 157 9.45 2.99 -16.16
C THR A 157 9.98 2.01 -15.11
N GLY A 158 9.53 0.74 -15.15
CA GLY A 158 9.98 -0.32 -14.26
C GLY A 158 9.36 -0.30 -12.86
N ILE A 159 8.20 0.33 -12.69
CA ILE A 159 7.49 0.41 -11.41
C ILE A 159 6.47 -0.72 -11.32
N ASN A 160 6.61 -1.56 -10.28
CA ASN A 160 5.72 -2.69 -10.00
C ASN A 160 4.51 -2.30 -9.15
N ILE A 161 4.67 -1.26 -8.32
CA ILE A 161 3.67 -0.83 -7.34
C ILE A 161 3.44 0.67 -7.48
N ASN A 162 2.19 1.06 -7.70
CA ASN A 162 1.79 2.45 -7.59
C ASN A 162 1.27 2.71 -6.16
N LEU A 163 1.87 3.67 -5.45
CA LEU A 163 1.42 4.12 -4.15
C LEU A 163 0.16 5.01 -4.30
N ALA A 164 -0.87 4.44 -4.90
CA ALA A 164 -2.19 4.97 -5.21
C ALA A 164 -3.21 3.81 -5.34
N PRO A 165 -4.52 4.09 -5.15
CA PRO A 165 -5.19 5.37 -4.98
C PRO A 165 -5.15 5.92 -3.55
N VAL A 166 -5.34 7.24 -3.42
CA VAL A 166 -5.71 7.87 -2.14
C VAL A 166 -7.18 7.52 -1.86
N ALA A 167 -7.41 6.85 -0.75
CA ALA A 167 -8.74 6.43 -0.28
C ALA A 167 -9.27 7.33 0.86
N ASP A 168 -8.53 8.38 1.20
CA ASP A 168 -8.94 9.37 2.20
C ASP A 168 -10.11 10.20 1.68
N ILE A 169 -11.08 10.47 2.56
CA ILE A 169 -12.22 11.35 2.28
C ILE A 169 -11.83 12.77 2.66
N ASN A 170 -11.86 13.71 1.72
CA ASN A 170 -11.49 15.11 1.97
C ASN A 170 -12.62 15.87 2.69
N ASN A 171 -12.94 15.47 3.92
CA ASN A 171 -14.04 16.00 4.71
C ASN A 171 -13.66 17.19 5.59
N ASN A 172 -12.38 17.56 5.64
CA ASN A 172 -11.87 18.78 6.24
C ASN A 172 -11.29 19.70 5.15
N PRO A 173 -11.92 20.85 4.85
CA PRO A 173 -11.43 21.80 3.83
C PRO A 173 -10.07 22.43 4.19
N GLU A 174 -9.71 22.46 5.48
CA GLU A 174 -8.42 22.97 5.97
C GLU A 174 -7.30 21.91 5.97
N ASN A 175 -7.58 20.71 5.48
CA ASN A 175 -6.58 19.63 5.44
C ASN A 175 -5.41 20.02 4.52
N PRO A 176 -4.16 20.13 5.03
CA PRO A 176 -3.04 20.59 4.23
C PRO A 176 -2.42 19.50 3.33
N VAL A 177 -2.78 18.22 3.53
CA VAL A 177 -2.10 17.07 2.92
C VAL A 177 -2.93 16.40 1.84
N ILE A 178 -4.22 16.14 2.13
CA ILE A 178 -5.08 15.33 1.25
C ILE A 178 -5.68 16.19 0.14
N ASN A 179 -6.54 17.12 0.44
CA ASN A 179 -7.06 18.13 -0.48
C ASN A 179 -7.34 17.54 -1.89
N TYR A 180 -6.69 18.08 -2.94
CA TYR A 180 -6.85 17.66 -4.34
C TYR A 180 -6.37 16.21 -4.64
N ARG A 181 -5.71 15.56 -3.70
CA ARG A 181 -5.27 14.16 -3.82
C ARG A 181 -6.43 13.18 -3.62
N SER A 182 -7.50 13.56 -2.90
CA SER A 182 -8.71 12.75 -2.72
C SER A 182 -9.61 12.79 -3.96
N PHE A 183 -10.45 11.77 -4.13
CA PHE A 183 -11.56 11.80 -5.11
C PHE A 183 -12.77 12.63 -4.66
N GLY A 184 -12.70 13.29 -3.50
CA GLY A 184 -13.71 14.22 -3.00
C GLY A 184 -14.12 14.00 -1.54
N GLU A 185 -15.29 14.57 -1.20
CA GLU A 185 -15.81 14.65 0.17
C GLU A 185 -16.83 13.55 0.50
N SER A 186 -17.40 12.87 -0.51
CA SER A 186 -18.35 11.78 -0.32
C SER A 186 -17.60 10.44 -0.23
N ARG A 187 -17.81 9.72 0.87
CA ARG A 187 -17.24 8.39 1.08
C ARG A 187 -17.67 7.39 -0.02
N GLU A 188 -18.89 7.52 -0.55
CA GLU A 188 -19.39 6.70 -1.63
C GLU A 188 -18.65 6.98 -2.94
N ASN A 189 -18.45 8.27 -3.27
CA ASN A 189 -17.71 8.68 -4.47
C ASN A 189 -16.24 8.27 -4.38
N VAL A 190 -15.57 8.57 -3.26
CA VAL A 190 -14.17 8.15 -3.02
C VAL A 190 -14.04 6.64 -3.18
N SER A 191 -14.91 5.85 -2.55
CA SER A 191 -14.87 4.39 -2.65
C SER A 191 -15.05 3.88 -4.08
N SER A 192 -16.03 4.43 -4.80
CA SER A 192 -16.33 4.02 -6.19
C SER A 192 -15.17 4.32 -7.13
N LYS A 193 -14.68 5.57 -7.12
CA LYS A 193 -13.60 6.00 -8.03
C LYS A 193 -12.27 5.33 -7.70
N ALA A 194 -11.93 5.23 -6.41
CA ALA A 194 -10.73 4.53 -5.97
C ALA A 194 -10.77 3.03 -6.34
N ALA A 195 -11.94 2.37 -6.26
CA ALA A 195 -12.08 0.96 -6.66
C ALA A 195 -11.84 0.78 -8.17
N ILE A 196 -12.34 1.68 -9.01
CA ILE A 196 -12.13 1.63 -10.45
C ILE A 196 -10.65 1.84 -10.78
N TYR A 197 -10.01 2.84 -10.17
CA TYR A 197 -8.59 3.11 -10.37
C TYR A 197 -7.72 1.94 -9.90
N MET A 198 -7.97 1.41 -8.68
CA MET A 198 -7.29 0.23 -8.15
C MET A 198 -7.39 -0.97 -9.11
N LYS A 199 -8.61 -1.27 -9.60
CA LYS A 199 -8.84 -2.38 -10.55
C LYS A 199 -8.10 -2.17 -11.86
N ALA A 200 -8.09 -0.95 -12.39
CA ALA A 200 -7.38 -0.64 -13.62
C ALA A 200 -5.87 -0.86 -13.45
N LEU A 201 -5.28 -0.43 -12.35
CA LEU A 201 -3.87 -0.69 -12.03
C LEU A 201 -3.59 -2.20 -11.94
N GLN A 202 -4.33 -2.92 -11.09
CA GLN A 202 -4.09 -4.34 -10.82
C GLN A 202 -4.35 -5.24 -12.04
N ASN A 203 -5.40 -4.97 -12.83
CA ASN A 203 -5.68 -5.68 -14.06
C ASN A 203 -4.61 -5.47 -15.14
N ASN A 204 -3.84 -4.38 -15.04
CA ASN A 204 -2.76 -4.04 -15.94
C ASN A 204 -1.37 -4.30 -15.35
N GLY A 205 -1.24 -5.20 -14.36
CA GLY A 205 0.02 -5.71 -13.85
C GLY A 205 0.81 -4.74 -12.96
N VAL A 206 0.15 -3.71 -12.40
CA VAL A 206 0.73 -2.79 -11.41
C VAL A 206 -0.05 -2.91 -10.11
N MET A 207 0.61 -3.25 -9.01
CA MET A 207 -0.06 -3.38 -7.73
C MET A 207 -0.47 -2.01 -7.18
N ALA A 208 -1.73 -1.91 -6.76
CA ALA A 208 -2.27 -0.70 -6.16
C ALA A 208 -2.06 -0.69 -4.65
N THR A 209 -1.89 0.50 -4.08
CA THR A 209 -1.74 0.74 -2.64
C THR A 209 -2.78 1.73 -2.15
N LEU A 210 -3.67 1.27 -1.28
CA LEU A 210 -4.65 2.14 -0.63
C LEU A 210 -4.00 2.97 0.47
N LYS A 211 -4.21 4.29 0.48
CA LYS A 211 -3.62 5.18 1.47
C LYS A 211 -4.55 6.32 1.85
N HIS A 212 -4.41 6.82 3.07
CA HIS A 212 -3.51 6.48 4.15
C HIS A 212 -4.32 5.90 5.34
N PHE A 213 -4.23 4.61 5.56
CA PHE A 213 -5.04 3.93 6.59
C PHE A 213 -4.69 4.42 8.01
N PRO A 214 -5.69 4.69 8.89
CA PRO A 214 -7.12 4.42 8.77
C PRO A 214 -7.96 5.57 8.16
N GLY A 215 -7.37 6.58 7.54
CA GLY A 215 -8.00 7.73 6.91
C GLY A 215 -7.39 9.05 7.40
N HIS A 216 -6.82 9.83 6.50
CA HIS A 216 -6.08 11.07 6.78
C HIS A 216 -6.87 12.33 6.40
N GLY A 217 -8.12 12.18 5.95
CA GLY A 217 -8.88 13.28 5.33
C GLY A 217 -9.39 14.34 6.29
N ASP A 218 -9.55 14.00 7.59
CA ASP A 218 -10.05 14.91 8.64
C ASP A 218 -8.93 15.31 9.63
N THR A 219 -7.77 15.69 9.11
CA THR A 219 -6.64 16.20 9.90
C THR A 219 -6.34 17.65 9.53
N ASP A 220 -5.82 18.41 10.48
CA ASP A 220 -5.43 19.82 10.36
C ASP A 220 -3.91 20.02 10.41
N VAL A 221 -3.15 18.96 10.60
CA VAL A 221 -1.68 18.95 10.70
C VAL A 221 -1.10 18.05 9.61
N ASP A 222 -0.01 18.50 8.99
CA ASP A 222 0.76 17.70 8.05
C ASP A 222 1.66 16.71 8.79
N SER A 223 1.48 15.41 8.52
CA SER A 223 2.28 14.32 9.11
C SER A 223 3.78 14.37 8.76
N HIS A 224 4.16 15.12 7.71
CA HIS A 224 5.57 15.42 7.43
C HIS A 224 6.16 16.40 8.44
N SER A 225 5.34 17.20 9.13
CA SER A 225 5.76 18.25 10.05
C SER A 225 5.62 17.88 11.51
N ASP A 226 4.58 17.13 11.87
CA ASP A 226 4.31 16.64 13.24
C ASP A 226 3.41 15.39 13.18
N LEU A 227 3.02 14.83 14.33
CA LEU A 227 2.09 13.71 14.45
C LEU A 227 0.65 14.23 14.57
N PRO A 228 -0.17 14.15 13.49
CA PRO A 228 -1.56 14.58 13.55
C PRO A 228 -2.35 13.75 14.56
N VAL A 229 -3.25 14.39 15.31
CA VAL A 229 -4.07 13.72 16.33
C VAL A 229 -5.53 13.70 15.89
N MET A 230 -6.08 12.51 15.71
CA MET A 230 -7.47 12.31 15.34
C MET A 230 -8.26 11.77 16.55
N ARG A 231 -9.19 12.59 17.07
CA ARG A 231 -10.03 12.25 18.27
C ARG A 231 -11.41 11.76 17.87
N HIS A 232 -11.49 10.91 16.87
CA HIS A 232 -12.76 10.33 16.45
C HIS A 232 -13.09 9.09 17.27
N SER A 233 -14.41 8.95 17.57
CA SER A 233 -14.92 7.71 18.16
C SER A 233 -14.79 6.55 17.18
N ARG A 234 -14.82 5.34 17.70
CA ARG A 234 -14.81 4.14 16.87
C ARG A 234 -15.95 4.12 15.85
N GLU A 235 -17.16 4.49 16.27
CA GLU A 235 -18.34 4.55 15.41
C GLU A 235 -18.16 5.54 14.25
N ARG A 236 -17.60 6.72 14.53
CA ARG A 236 -17.28 7.69 13.49
C ARG A 236 -16.30 7.12 12.46
N LEU A 237 -15.20 6.51 12.92
CA LEU A 237 -14.22 5.90 12.03
C LEU A 237 -14.82 4.79 11.17
N ASP A 238 -15.65 3.91 11.77
CA ASP A 238 -16.30 2.82 11.05
C ASP A 238 -17.27 3.30 9.96
N THR A 239 -17.94 4.43 10.18
CA THR A 239 -18.96 4.95 9.27
C THR A 239 -18.41 5.89 8.20
N VAL A 240 -17.27 6.53 8.44
CA VAL A 240 -16.68 7.53 7.53
C VAL A 240 -15.30 7.06 7.06
N GLU A 241 -14.28 7.19 7.87
CA GLU A 241 -12.88 7.05 7.46
C GLU A 241 -12.56 5.63 6.96
N LEU A 242 -13.05 4.60 7.64
CA LEU A 242 -12.83 3.19 7.27
C LEU A 242 -13.74 2.69 6.14
N TYR A 243 -14.77 3.45 5.77
CA TYR A 243 -15.73 3.01 4.76
C TYR A 243 -15.08 2.75 3.38
N PRO A 244 -14.26 3.65 2.81
CA PRO A 244 -13.56 3.38 1.55
C PRO A 244 -12.63 2.17 1.65
N PHE A 245 -11.84 2.07 2.72
CA PHE A 245 -10.93 0.94 2.90
C PHE A 245 -11.66 -0.39 2.92
N ARG A 246 -12.78 -0.49 3.66
CA ARG A 246 -13.62 -1.70 3.70
C ARG A 246 -14.08 -2.10 2.30
N LYS A 247 -14.61 -1.14 1.53
CA LYS A 247 -15.10 -1.39 0.17
C LYS A 247 -13.99 -1.86 -0.77
N LEU A 248 -12.83 -1.22 -0.71
CA LEU A 248 -11.72 -1.59 -1.59
C LEU A 248 -11.07 -2.92 -1.16
N ILE A 249 -11.03 -3.23 0.13
CA ILE A 249 -10.57 -4.54 0.65
C ILE A 249 -11.48 -5.66 0.13
N ASP A 250 -12.81 -5.47 0.18
CA ASP A 250 -13.77 -6.44 -0.34
C ASP A 250 -13.63 -6.65 -1.87
N GLU A 251 -13.07 -5.68 -2.58
CA GLU A 251 -12.80 -5.73 -4.03
C GLU A 251 -11.39 -6.26 -4.39
N GLY A 252 -10.59 -6.69 -3.40
CA GLY A 252 -9.29 -7.34 -3.62
C GLY A 252 -8.09 -6.40 -3.65
N ALA A 253 -8.09 -5.38 -2.80
CA ALA A 253 -6.95 -4.48 -2.63
C ALA A 253 -5.67 -5.24 -2.32
N GLY A 254 -4.59 -4.95 -3.06
CA GLY A 254 -3.31 -5.64 -2.90
C GLY A 254 -2.49 -5.16 -1.70
N ILE A 255 -2.36 -3.84 -1.55
CA ILE A 255 -1.56 -3.23 -0.49
C ILE A 255 -2.38 -2.16 0.23
N VAL A 256 -2.16 -2.02 1.55
CA VAL A 256 -2.64 -0.91 2.37
C VAL A 256 -1.45 -0.23 3.02
N MET A 257 -1.34 1.09 2.84
CA MET A 257 -0.34 1.93 3.51
C MET A 257 -0.92 2.51 4.79
N THR A 258 -0.23 2.28 5.91
CA THR A 258 -0.59 2.76 7.25
C THR A 258 0.00 4.13 7.52
N ALA A 259 -0.83 5.06 7.94
CA ALA A 259 -0.46 6.47 8.17
C ALA A 259 0.21 6.69 9.51
N HIS A 260 0.98 7.78 9.60
CA HIS A 260 1.49 8.31 10.87
C HIS A 260 0.46 9.25 11.50
N LEU A 261 -0.61 8.67 12.06
CA LEU A 261 -1.71 9.36 12.73
C LEU A 261 -1.86 8.83 14.16
N ASN A 262 -1.97 9.72 15.14
CA ASN A 262 -2.30 9.33 16.50
C ASN A 262 -3.82 9.29 16.71
N LEU A 263 -4.35 8.14 17.14
CA LEU A 263 -5.77 7.91 17.45
C LEU A 263 -5.94 7.53 18.91
N PRO A 264 -5.86 8.50 19.85
CA PRO A 264 -5.80 8.21 21.29
C PRO A 264 -7.06 7.59 21.87
N LEU A 265 -8.21 7.65 21.17
CA LEU A 265 -9.45 6.98 21.58
C LEU A 265 -9.46 5.48 21.18
N LEU A 266 -8.52 5.04 20.34
CA LEU A 266 -8.40 3.63 19.94
C LEU A 266 -7.14 2.97 20.55
N ASP A 267 -6.02 3.67 20.51
CA ASP A 267 -4.79 3.27 21.16
C ASP A 267 -4.33 4.42 22.07
N SER A 268 -4.46 4.21 23.38
CA SER A 268 -4.15 5.20 24.41
C SER A 268 -2.65 5.39 24.67
N THR A 269 -1.81 4.64 23.97
CA THR A 269 -0.36 4.81 24.06
C THR A 269 0.05 6.21 23.57
N SER A 270 0.79 6.92 24.40
CA SER A 270 1.17 8.31 24.11
C SER A 270 1.99 8.39 22.82
N ASN A 271 1.62 9.31 21.94
CA ASN A 271 2.30 9.59 20.67
C ASN A 271 2.49 8.34 19.76
N MET A 272 1.56 7.38 19.85
CA MET A 272 1.62 6.18 19.03
C MET A 272 1.00 6.44 17.65
N PRO A 273 1.79 6.43 16.56
CA PRO A 273 1.23 6.50 15.21
C PRO A 273 0.49 5.21 14.86
N ALA A 274 -0.56 5.30 14.05
CA ALA A 274 -1.32 4.16 13.57
C ALA A 274 -0.43 3.10 12.88
N SER A 275 0.59 3.54 12.15
CA SER A 275 1.59 2.68 11.51
C SER A 275 2.43 1.84 12.49
N LEU A 276 2.51 2.24 13.76
CA LEU A 276 3.23 1.51 14.82
C LEU A 276 2.30 0.81 15.80
N SER A 277 0.97 0.99 15.67
CA SER A 277 -0.04 0.48 16.59
C SER A 277 -0.55 -0.90 16.18
N SER A 278 -0.32 -1.89 17.01
CA SER A 278 -0.91 -3.23 16.79
C SER A 278 -2.43 -3.23 16.92
N VAL A 279 -3.02 -2.31 17.67
CA VAL A 279 -4.48 -2.15 17.77
C VAL A 279 -5.05 -1.74 16.40
N ILE A 280 -4.45 -0.73 15.78
CA ILE A 280 -4.91 -0.24 14.48
C ILE A 280 -4.68 -1.29 13.38
N ILE A 281 -3.53 -1.94 13.37
CA ILE A 281 -3.15 -2.87 12.30
C ILE A 281 -3.75 -4.26 12.52
N LYS A 282 -3.46 -4.90 13.68
CA LYS A 282 -3.90 -6.28 13.90
C LYS A 282 -5.39 -6.38 14.20
N ASP A 283 -5.93 -5.50 15.06
CA ASP A 283 -7.33 -5.66 15.48
C ASP A 283 -8.30 -5.01 14.48
N ILE A 284 -7.97 -3.83 13.92
CA ILE A 284 -8.87 -3.14 12.99
C ILE A 284 -8.64 -3.62 11.55
N LEU A 285 -7.43 -3.42 10.98
CA LEU A 285 -7.20 -3.71 9.56
C LEU A 285 -7.28 -5.22 9.27
N ILE A 286 -6.55 -6.04 10.05
CA ILE A 286 -6.47 -7.48 9.77
C ILE A 286 -7.73 -8.21 10.26
N LYS A 287 -8.06 -8.13 11.55
CA LYS A 287 -9.17 -8.94 12.12
C LYS A 287 -10.54 -8.42 11.73
N GLN A 288 -10.79 -7.12 11.90
CA GLN A 288 -12.13 -6.58 11.69
C GLN A 288 -12.44 -6.34 10.21
N LEU A 289 -11.54 -5.67 9.46
CA LEU A 289 -11.75 -5.45 8.03
C LEU A 289 -11.42 -6.69 7.19
N GLY A 290 -10.71 -7.66 7.78
CA GLY A 290 -10.35 -8.92 7.12
C GLY A 290 -9.32 -8.74 6.01
N PHE A 291 -8.44 -7.74 6.09
CA PHE A 291 -7.40 -7.51 5.10
C PHE A 291 -6.35 -8.61 5.13
N ARG A 292 -6.05 -9.17 3.96
CA ARG A 292 -5.12 -10.30 3.80
C ARG A 292 -3.89 -9.96 2.96
N GLY A 293 -3.90 -8.80 2.28
CA GLY A 293 -2.81 -8.34 1.41
C GLY A 293 -1.55 -7.93 2.18
N LEU A 294 -0.70 -7.17 1.53
CA LEU A 294 0.50 -6.59 2.14
C LEU A 294 0.17 -5.27 2.85
N ILE A 295 0.73 -5.11 4.03
CA ILE A 295 0.62 -3.88 4.81
C ILE A 295 1.98 -3.19 4.78
N MET A 296 2.01 -1.91 4.39
CA MET A 296 3.24 -1.13 4.40
C MET A 296 3.08 0.12 5.25
N THR A 297 4.17 0.61 5.80
CA THR A 297 4.16 1.91 6.48
C THR A 297 4.14 3.04 5.46
N ASP A 298 3.71 4.22 5.85
CA ASP A 298 4.15 5.47 5.23
C ASP A 298 5.65 5.68 5.54
N ALA A 299 6.29 6.69 4.95
CA ALA A 299 7.73 6.91 5.00
C ALA A 299 8.23 7.16 6.43
N MET A 300 9.08 6.26 6.94
CA MET A 300 9.54 6.25 8.34
C MET A 300 10.42 7.45 8.72
N ASN A 301 10.92 8.23 7.76
CA ASN A 301 11.67 9.45 8.00
C ASN A 301 10.79 10.68 8.34
N MET A 302 9.47 10.55 8.31
CA MET A 302 8.54 11.64 8.60
C MET A 302 8.58 12.03 10.09
N LYS A 303 8.39 13.32 10.38
CA LYS A 303 8.46 13.85 11.75
C LYS A 303 7.39 13.30 12.69
N GLY A 304 6.26 12.85 12.13
CA GLY A 304 5.24 12.12 12.89
C GLY A 304 5.77 10.84 13.57
N VAL A 305 6.92 10.32 13.12
CA VAL A 305 7.62 9.18 13.73
C VAL A 305 8.91 9.63 14.40
N THR A 306 9.82 10.27 13.64
CA THR A 306 11.22 10.52 14.09
C THR A 306 11.34 11.47 15.27
N ARG A 307 10.29 12.24 15.58
CA ARG A 307 10.24 13.09 16.78
C ARG A 307 10.09 12.28 18.06
N TYR A 308 9.47 11.11 18.00
CA TYR A 308 9.06 10.33 19.18
C TYR A 308 9.80 9.00 19.30
N PHE A 309 10.32 8.47 18.21
CA PHE A 309 10.99 7.17 18.15
C PHE A 309 12.36 7.28 17.49
N LYS A 310 13.29 6.46 17.96
CA LYS A 310 14.63 6.38 17.36
C LYS A 310 14.60 5.50 16.09
N PRO A 311 15.50 5.78 15.11
CA PRO A 311 15.71 4.87 13.99
C PRO A 311 16.06 3.46 14.46
N GLY A 312 15.56 2.45 13.78
CA GLY A 312 15.64 1.04 14.19
C GLY A 312 14.53 0.63 15.15
N GLU A 313 14.27 1.39 16.22
CA GLU A 313 13.19 1.16 17.18
C GLU A 313 11.81 1.34 16.53
N ALA A 314 11.61 2.44 15.78
CA ALA A 314 10.38 2.71 15.08
C ALA A 314 10.05 1.62 14.06
N GLU A 315 11.03 1.22 13.27
CA GLU A 315 10.88 0.20 12.23
C GLU A 315 10.58 -1.18 12.85
N ALA A 316 11.22 -1.55 13.96
CA ALA A 316 10.92 -2.78 14.68
C ALA A 316 9.51 -2.76 15.29
N LEU A 317 9.08 -1.62 15.85
CA LEU A 317 7.70 -1.43 16.30
C LEU A 317 6.70 -1.60 15.17
N ALA A 318 6.93 -0.96 14.01
CA ALA A 318 6.09 -1.09 12.82
C ALA A 318 6.00 -2.55 12.34
N TYR A 319 7.15 -3.24 12.27
CA TYR A 319 7.22 -4.64 11.87
C TYR A 319 6.42 -5.54 12.83
N ARG A 320 6.59 -5.34 14.14
CA ARG A 320 5.86 -6.07 15.19
C ARG A 320 4.37 -5.74 15.23
N ALA A 321 4.00 -4.50 14.90
CA ALA A 321 2.60 -4.08 14.82
C ALA A 321 1.84 -4.79 13.69
N GLY A 322 2.52 -5.31 12.67
CA GLY A 322 1.91 -6.10 11.62
C GLY A 322 2.21 -5.62 10.19
N ASN A 323 2.99 -4.56 9.99
CA ASN A 323 3.41 -4.19 8.65
C ASN A 323 4.31 -5.26 8.04
N ASP A 324 4.10 -5.55 6.78
CA ASP A 324 4.91 -6.48 5.98
C ASP A 324 6.10 -5.76 5.33
N ILE A 325 5.92 -4.48 5.02
CA ILE A 325 6.90 -3.61 4.34
C ILE A 325 7.12 -2.35 5.18
N ILE A 326 8.37 -2.00 5.41
CA ILE A 326 8.79 -0.78 6.11
C ILE A 326 9.40 0.16 5.09
N GLU A 327 8.72 1.28 4.84
CA GLU A 327 9.10 2.26 3.82
C GLU A 327 10.09 3.28 4.35
N TYR A 328 11.08 3.64 3.51
CA TYR A 328 12.06 4.69 3.80
C TYR A 328 12.93 4.40 5.04
N VAL A 329 13.44 3.17 5.13
CA VAL A 329 14.35 2.79 6.20
C VAL A 329 15.71 3.49 6.00
N SER A 330 16.14 4.30 6.97
CA SER A 330 17.42 5.02 6.93
C SER A 330 18.56 4.24 7.57
N GLU A 331 18.28 3.47 8.63
CA GLU A 331 19.26 2.75 9.45
C GLU A 331 19.01 1.23 9.40
N ILE A 332 19.40 0.60 8.28
CA ILE A 332 19.11 -0.82 8.02
C ILE A 332 19.68 -1.74 9.10
N GLU A 333 20.93 -1.49 9.52
CA GLU A 333 21.61 -2.34 10.52
C GLU A 333 20.96 -2.24 11.89
N ALA A 334 20.56 -1.04 12.31
CA ALA A 334 19.80 -0.82 13.53
C ALA A 334 18.44 -1.51 13.47
N THR A 335 17.72 -1.37 12.36
CA THR A 335 16.42 -2.02 12.12
C THR A 335 16.52 -3.55 12.22
N LEU A 336 17.50 -4.16 11.56
CA LEU A 336 17.74 -5.61 11.63
C LEU A 336 18.09 -6.05 13.06
N SER A 337 18.91 -5.26 13.77
CA SER A 337 19.31 -5.55 15.15
C SER A 337 18.11 -5.54 16.10
N GLU A 338 17.24 -4.52 16.00
CA GLU A 338 16.05 -4.41 16.86
C GLU A 338 15.01 -5.49 16.56
N ILE A 339 14.76 -5.82 15.29
CA ILE A 339 13.85 -6.93 14.93
C ILE A 339 14.41 -8.26 15.46
N LYS A 340 15.72 -8.50 15.35
CA LYS A 340 16.34 -9.71 15.93
C LYS A 340 16.26 -9.74 17.46
N ASN A 341 16.31 -8.60 18.10
CA ASN A 341 16.08 -8.50 19.54
C ASN A 341 14.63 -8.87 19.90
N ASP A 342 13.65 -8.41 19.10
CA ASP A 342 12.24 -8.79 19.27
C ASP A 342 12.01 -10.32 19.08
N ILE A 343 12.75 -10.96 18.18
CA ILE A 343 12.72 -12.44 18.03
C ILE A 343 13.26 -13.12 19.31
N LYS A 344 14.41 -12.68 19.82
CA LYS A 344 15.00 -13.23 21.05
C LYS A 344 14.06 -13.09 22.25
N LEU A 345 13.34 -11.97 22.30
CA LEU A 345 12.34 -11.67 23.34
C LEU A 345 10.98 -12.34 23.08
N LYS A 346 10.85 -13.15 22.03
CA LYS A 346 9.61 -13.83 21.60
C LYS A 346 8.43 -12.89 21.35
N ARG A 347 8.70 -11.67 20.92
CA ARG A 347 7.70 -10.66 20.53
C ARG A 347 7.25 -10.84 19.08
N ILE A 348 8.13 -11.46 18.27
CA ILE A 348 7.89 -11.83 16.88
C ILE A 348 8.30 -13.29 16.72
N SER A 349 7.46 -14.08 16.06
CA SER A 349 7.77 -15.49 15.77
C SER A 349 8.45 -15.65 14.41
N GLU A 350 9.14 -16.80 14.21
CA GLU A 350 9.70 -17.15 12.91
C GLU A 350 8.61 -17.37 11.85
N GLU A 351 7.43 -17.85 12.26
CA GLU A 351 6.28 -18.02 11.40
C GLU A 351 5.77 -16.67 10.87
N GLU A 352 5.73 -15.62 11.71
CA GLU A 352 5.38 -14.27 11.28
C GLU A 352 6.38 -13.73 10.24
N ILE A 353 7.69 -13.93 10.46
CA ILE A 353 8.73 -13.54 9.52
C ILE A 353 8.59 -14.29 8.19
N ASN A 354 8.39 -15.61 8.26
CA ASN A 354 8.19 -16.44 7.08
C ASN A 354 6.94 -16.02 6.30
N LEU A 355 5.83 -15.72 6.99
CA LEU A 355 4.59 -15.27 6.36
C LEU A 355 4.78 -13.94 5.63
N LYS A 356 5.40 -12.94 6.27
CA LYS A 356 5.68 -11.63 5.65
C LYS A 356 6.58 -11.77 4.42
N CYS A 357 7.69 -12.50 4.56
CA CYS A 357 8.60 -12.75 3.45
C CYS A 357 7.88 -13.48 2.30
N ARG A 358 7.07 -14.49 2.59
CA ARG A 358 6.30 -15.26 1.61
C ARG A 358 5.32 -14.38 0.83
N LYS A 359 4.59 -13.49 1.50
CA LYS A 359 3.71 -12.51 0.84
C LYS A 359 4.48 -11.62 -0.13
N ILE A 360 5.63 -11.10 0.29
CA ILE A 360 6.48 -10.25 -0.55
C ILE A 360 6.99 -11.04 -1.77
N LEU A 361 7.44 -12.26 -1.58
CA LEU A 361 7.88 -13.13 -2.68
C LEU A 361 6.72 -13.49 -3.63
N ALA A 362 5.52 -13.72 -3.11
CA ALA A 362 4.33 -13.94 -3.93
C ALA A 362 3.99 -12.73 -4.80
N LEU A 363 4.13 -11.50 -4.26
CA LEU A 363 3.98 -10.28 -5.04
C LEU A 363 5.09 -10.15 -6.10
N LYS A 364 6.35 -10.49 -5.78
CA LYS A 364 7.45 -10.52 -6.75
C LYS A 364 7.14 -11.45 -7.91
N TYR A 365 6.62 -12.65 -7.60
CA TYR A 365 6.22 -13.60 -8.64
C TYR A 365 5.05 -13.08 -9.50
N TRP A 366 4.03 -12.51 -8.87
CA TRP A 366 2.91 -11.89 -9.57
C TRP A 366 3.36 -10.74 -10.50
N SER A 367 4.39 -10.01 -10.09
CA SER A 367 5.02 -8.93 -10.89
C SER A 367 6.03 -9.45 -11.93
N HIS A 368 6.06 -10.76 -12.22
CA HIS A 368 6.97 -11.43 -13.17
C HIS A 368 8.46 -11.24 -12.86
N LEU A 369 8.81 -11.03 -11.59
CA LEU A 369 10.19 -10.87 -11.16
C LEU A 369 10.92 -12.21 -10.93
N ASP A 370 10.28 -13.35 -11.15
CA ASP A 370 10.93 -14.66 -11.23
C ASP A 370 11.86 -14.76 -12.44
N LYS A 371 11.59 -13.98 -13.49
CA LYS A 371 12.39 -13.82 -14.70
C LYS A 371 12.42 -12.35 -15.12
N PRO A 372 13.13 -11.48 -14.36
CA PRO A 372 13.09 -10.05 -14.63
C PRO A 372 13.69 -9.75 -16.01
N GLU A 373 12.91 -9.10 -16.86
CA GLU A 373 13.37 -8.57 -18.14
C GLU A 373 13.93 -7.17 -17.95
N ALA A 374 14.97 -6.85 -18.73
CA ALA A 374 15.52 -5.50 -18.72
C ALA A 374 14.50 -4.52 -19.34
N ILE A 375 14.33 -3.38 -18.70
CA ILE A 375 13.49 -2.29 -19.21
C ILE A 375 14.15 -1.75 -20.47
N ASP A 376 13.39 -1.65 -21.57
CA ASP A 376 13.85 -1.00 -22.79
C ASP A 376 13.98 0.51 -22.56
N THR A 377 15.20 1.02 -22.71
CA THR A 377 15.51 2.44 -22.51
C THR A 377 15.55 3.25 -23.81
N ALA A 378 15.39 2.61 -24.97
CA ALA A 378 15.51 3.27 -26.27
C ALA A 378 14.28 4.16 -26.57
N ASP A 379 13.10 3.67 -26.29
CA ASP A 379 11.82 4.33 -26.60
C ASP A 379 11.04 4.85 -25.37
N ILE A 380 11.70 4.92 -24.21
CA ILE A 380 11.02 5.24 -22.95
C ILE A 380 10.36 6.63 -22.96
N SER A 381 10.95 7.59 -23.67
CA SER A 381 10.39 8.94 -23.79
C SER A 381 9.07 8.97 -24.56
N LYS A 382 8.89 8.10 -25.58
CA LYS A 382 7.61 7.97 -26.31
C LYS A 382 6.54 7.23 -25.52
N ALA A 383 6.95 6.57 -24.46
CA ALA A 383 6.12 5.68 -23.68
C ALA A 383 5.48 6.36 -22.46
N VAL A 384 5.99 7.53 -22.08
CA VAL A 384 5.54 8.29 -20.91
C VAL A 384 4.95 9.66 -21.26
N PHE A 385 4.80 9.94 -22.57
CA PHE A 385 4.08 11.10 -23.15
C PHE A 385 2.75 10.70 -23.77
#